data_afa740dd5cceb79a146a10fc96de15c3
#
_entry.id   afa740dd5cceb79a146a10fc96de15c3
#
_cell.length_a   1.000
_cell.length_b   1.000
_cell.length_c   1.000
_cell.angle_alpha   90.00
_cell.angle_beta   90.00
_cell.angle_gamma   90.00
#
_symmetry.space_group_name_H-M   'P 1'
#
loop_
_entity.id
_entity.type
_entity.pdbx_description
1 polymer ?
#
loop_
_entity_poly.entity_id
_entity_poly.type
_entity_poly.pdbx_seq_one_letter_code
_entity_poly.pdbx_strand_id
1 'polypeptide(L)'
;MNYEIPPPLRQEHDELHAQLRNAIQAGGEVGEAAKTVAKLMHPHFIKEDEFALPPLGLLQPLARGTVTAEMASVLKLTDRLAAELPAMLAEHKTIVGALERLADAARRGGRGDVVEFARKLMLHAQTEEQVMYPAALLVGSIVRQSLAEAPPGRSSFASTSRR
;
A
#
# COMPACT_ATOMS: atom_id res chain seq x y z
N MET A 1 -7.54 -0.41 17.15
CA MET A 1 -6.73 -1.52 16.59
C MET A 1 -5.69 -0.91 15.67
N ASN A 2 -4.45 -1.30 15.77
CA ASN A 2 -3.41 -0.84 14.85
C ASN A 2 -3.30 -1.89 13.74
N TYR A 3 -3.56 -1.52 12.50
CA TYR A 3 -3.50 -2.46 11.37
C TYR A 3 -2.09 -2.45 10.81
N GLU A 4 -1.46 -3.61 10.76
CA GLU A 4 -0.12 -3.75 10.23
C GLU A 4 -0.16 -4.11 8.75
N ILE A 5 0.67 -3.43 7.98
CA ILE A 5 0.93 -3.80 6.58
C ILE A 5 1.48 -5.23 6.57
N PRO A 6 0.97 -6.13 5.71
CA PRO A 6 1.49 -7.49 5.60
C PRO A 6 3.02 -7.50 5.44
N PRO A 7 3.76 -8.33 6.22
CA PRO A 7 5.22 -8.30 6.23
C PRO A 7 5.89 -8.41 4.84
N PRO A 8 5.40 -9.24 3.89
CA PRO A 8 5.99 -9.29 2.56
C PRO A 8 5.91 -7.96 1.79
N LEU A 9 4.81 -7.20 1.95
CA LEU A 9 4.66 -5.89 1.30
C LEU A 9 5.59 -4.85 1.92
N ARG A 10 5.72 -4.86 3.25
CA ARG A 10 6.67 -3.98 3.96
C ARG A 10 8.10 -4.27 3.52
N GLN A 11 8.48 -5.54 3.44
CA GLN A 11 9.81 -5.94 2.96
C GLN A 11 10.06 -5.47 1.52
N GLU A 12 9.08 -5.60 0.63
CA GLU A 12 9.19 -5.14 -0.75
C GLU A 12 9.40 -3.62 -0.83
N HIS A 13 8.66 -2.83 -0.05
CA HIS A 13 8.86 -1.38 0.07
C HIS A 13 10.27 -1.03 0.56
N ASP A 14 10.76 -1.70 1.61
CA ASP A 14 12.11 -1.48 2.13
C ASP A 14 13.19 -1.76 1.09
N GLU A 15 13.02 -2.82 0.28
CA GLU A 15 13.91 -3.17 -0.83
C GLU A 15 13.88 -2.11 -1.93
N LEU A 16 12.69 -1.64 -2.33
CA LEU A 16 12.53 -0.59 -3.34
C LEU A 16 13.17 0.73 -2.88
N HIS A 17 13.00 1.09 -1.61
CA HIS A 17 13.68 2.24 -1.02
C HIS A 17 15.21 2.11 -1.03
N ALA A 18 15.74 0.91 -0.73
CA ALA A 18 17.18 0.66 -0.77
C ALA A 18 17.73 0.77 -2.20
N GLN A 19 17.03 0.22 -3.19
CA GLN A 19 17.42 0.31 -4.60
C GLN A 19 17.36 1.74 -5.13
N LEU A 20 16.36 2.53 -4.71
CA LEU A 20 16.28 3.95 -5.06
C LEU A 20 17.45 4.75 -4.49
N ARG A 21 17.83 4.51 -3.23
CA ARG A 21 19.04 5.13 -2.64
C ARG A 21 20.31 4.79 -3.43
N ASN A 22 20.46 3.53 -3.85
CA ASN A 22 21.60 3.10 -4.68
C ASN A 22 21.61 3.81 -6.04
N ALA A 23 20.44 3.99 -6.68
CA ALA A 23 20.32 4.71 -7.93
C ALA A 23 20.72 6.21 -7.76
N ILE A 24 20.35 6.84 -6.65
CA ILE A 24 20.76 8.23 -6.34
C ILE A 24 22.27 8.32 -6.19
N GLN A 25 22.90 7.34 -5.52
CA GLN A 25 24.36 7.32 -5.29
C GLN A 25 25.16 7.09 -6.57
N ALA A 26 24.53 6.63 -7.67
CA ALA A 26 25.18 6.52 -8.97
C ALA A 26 25.73 7.86 -9.48
N GLY A 27 25.14 8.97 -9.05
CA GLY A 27 25.54 10.32 -9.48
C GLY A 27 25.22 10.59 -10.94
N GLY A 28 25.71 11.72 -11.45
CA GLY A 28 25.50 12.12 -12.83
C GLY A 28 24.03 12.18 -13.24
N GLU A 29 23.74 11.89 -14.50
CA GLU A 29 22.37 11.93 -15.06
C GLU A 29 21.45 10.89 -14.39
N VAL A 30 21.98 9.72 -14.06
CA VAL A 30 21.23 8.66 -13.37
C VAL A 30 20.83 9.10 -11.98
N GLY A 31 21.78 9.65 -11.21
CA GLY A 31 21.51 10.10 -9.85
C GLY A 31 20.50 11.26 -9.81
N GLU A 32 20.55 12.20 -10.74
CA GLU A 32 19.57 13.30 -10.81
C GLU A 32 18.16 12.80 -11.19
N ALA A 33 18.06 11.87 -12.13
CA ALA A 33 16.80 11.23 -12.47
C ALA A 33 16.23 10.45 -11.27
N ALA A 34 17.08 9.71 -10.53
CA ALA A 34 16.68 8.99 -9.33
C ALA A 34 16.22 9.92 -8.20
N LYS A 35 16.84 11.06 -8.00
CA LYS A 35 16.37 12.09 -7.05
C LYS A 35 14.99 12.62 -7.41
N THR A 36 14.70 12.76 -8.69
CA THR A 36 13.37 13.16 -9.17
C THR A 36 12.33 12.11 -8.81
N VAL A 37 12.63 10.82 -9.03
CA VAL A 37 11.76 9.71 -8.60
C VAL A 37 11.56 9.75 -7.09
N ALA A 38 12.61 9.88 -6.29
CA ALA A 38 12.53 9.91 -4.83
C ALA A 38 11.63 11.03 -4.31
N LYS A 39 11.71 12.22 -4.93
CA LYS A 39 10.89 13.39 -4.57
C LYS A 39 9.40 13.15 -4.81
N LEU A 40 9.05 12.40 -5.85
CA LEU A 40 7.66 12.04 -6.16
C LEU A 40 7.17 10.89 -5.29
N MET A 41 8.02 9.88 -5.05
CA MET A 41 7.68 8.69 -4.29
C MET A 41 7.48 8.96 -2.81
N HIS A 42 8.29 9.85 -2.20
CA HIS A 42 8.25 10.05 -0.75
C HIS A 42 6.87 10.41 -0.20
N PRO A 43 6.14 11.44 -0.71
CA PRO A 43 4.79 11.73 -0.24
C PRO A 43 3.78 10.63 -0.58
N HIS A 44 4.00 9.88 -1.64
CA HIS A 44 3.16 8.77 -2.06
C HIS A 44 3.26 7.59 -1.09
N PHE A 45 4.46 7.14 -0.77
CA PHE A 45 4.71 6.09 0.23
C PHE A 45 4.13 6.43 1.62
N ILE A 46 4.15 7.70 2.02
CA ILE A 46 3.50 8.11 3.29
C ILE A 46 2.01 7.79 3.26
N LYS A 47 1.33 8.06 2.16
CA LYS A 47 -0.10 7.75 2.00
C LYS A 47 -0.36 6.25 2.04
N GLU A 48 0.48 5.47 1.39
CA GLU A 48 0.38 4.02 1.38
C GLU A 48 0.53 3.44 2.79
N ASP A 49 1.54 3.87 3.52
CA ASP A 49 1.79 3.43 4.89
C ASP A 49 0.70 3.88 5.87
N GLU A 50 0.12 5.07 5.66
CA GLU A 50 -0.88 5.63 6.57
C GLU A 50 -2.26 5.00 6.40
N PHE A 51 -2.73 4.75 5.16
CA PHE A 51 -4.12 4.35 4.95
C PHE A 51 -4.36 3.34 3.84
N ALA A 52 -3.51 3.24 2.81
CA ALA A 52 -3.79 2.37 1.67
C ALA A 52 -3.47 0.90 1.92
N LEU A 53 -2.31 0.59 2.53
CA LEU A 53 -1.84 -0.77 2.73
C LEU A 53 -2.24 -1.40 4.09
N PRO A 54 -2.39 -0.65 5.20
CA PRO A 54 -2.75 -1.25 6.49
C PRO A 54 -4.04 -2.09 6.48
N PRO A 55 -5.11 -1.73 5.72
CA PRO A 55 -6.31 -2.57 5.63
C PRO A 55 -6.04 -4.00 5.15
N LEU A 56 -4.98 -4.21 4.35
CA LEU A 56 -4.60 -5.54 3.84
C LEU A 56 -4.21 -6.52 4.96
N GLY A 57 -3.84 -6.02 6.13
CA GLY A 57 -3.61 -6.84 7.32
C GLY A 57 -4.83 -7.63 7.79
N LEU A 58 -6.04 -7.22 7.37
CA LEU A 58 -7.28 -7.94 7.68
C LEU A 58 -7.66 -9.01 6.66
N LEU A 59 -6.94 -9.15 5.54
CA LEU A 59 -7.29 -10.13 4.50
C LEU A 59 -7.37 -11.56 5.05
N GLN A 60 -6.42 -11.97 5.88
CA GLN A 60 -6.40 -13.34 6.41
C GLN A 60 -7.55 -13.65 7.37
N PRO A 61 -7.86 -12.85 8.40
CA PRO A 61 -9.01 -13.09 9.23
C PRO A 61 -10.34 -13.03 8.44
N LEU A 62 -10.49 -12.07 7.52
CA LEU A 62 -11.70 -11.97 6.69
C LEU A 62 -11.87 -13.17 5.76
N ALA A 63 -10.81 -13.70 5.17
CA ALA A 63 -10.85 -14.90 4.35
C ALA A 63 -11.28 -16.16 5.12
N ARG A 64 -11.13 -16.14 6.46
CA ARG A 64 -11.62 -17.21 7.36
C ARG A 64 -13.02 -16.91 7.92
N GLY A 65 -13.68 -15.87 7.44
CA GLY A 65 -15.01 -15.47 7.92
C GLY A 65 -15.02 -14.78 9.29
N THR A 66 -13.86 -14.31 9.77
CA THR A 66 -13.78 -13.64 11.07
C THR A 66 -13.96 -12.14 10.88
N VAL A 67 -15.05 -11.57 11.44
CA VAL A 67 -15.29 -10.15 11.57
C VAL A 67 -15.59 -9.81 13.03
N THR A 68 -14.91 -8.81 13.58
CA THR A 68 -15.13 -8.34 14.96
C THR A 68 -15.49 -6.86 14.97
N ALA A 69 -16.13 -6.40 16.05
CA ALA A 69 -16.52 -4.99 16.20
C ALA A 69 -15.30 -4.04 16.16
N GLU A 70 -14.15 -4.47 16.66
CA GLU A 70 -12.92 -3.67 16.65
C GLU A 70 -12.43 -3.37 15.22
N MET A 71 -12.77 -4.22 14.24
CA MET A 71 -12.42 -3.99 12.84
C MET A 71 -13.14 -2.77 12.24
N ALA A 72 -14.18 -2.24 12.88
CA ALA A 72 -14.86 -1.02 12.43
C ALA A 72 -13.91 0.17 12.21
N SER A 73 -12.82 0.23 12.95
CA SER A 73 -11.83 1.32 12.82
C SER A 73 -11.12 1.32 11.45
N VAL A 74 -11.09 0.20 10.71
CA VAL A 74 -10.51 0.12 9.36
C VAL A 74 -11.28 0.98 8.35
N LEU A 75 -12.59 1.21 8.60
CA LEU A 75 -13.44 1.96 7.68
C LEU A 75 -12.92 3.39 7.45
N LYS A 76 -12.29 4.01 8.45
CA LYS A 76 -11.65 5.32 8.28
C LYS A 76 -10.52 5.29 7.24
N LEU A 77 -9.74 4.21 7.21
CA LEU A 77 -8.63 4.05 6.28
C LEU A 77 -9.14 3.78 4.86
N THR A 78 -10.09 2.86 4.73
CA THR A 78 -10.66 2.49 3.42
C THR A 78 -11.52 3.60 2.82
N ASP A 79 -12.23 4.39 3.64
CA ASP A 79 -12.97 5.56 3.17
C ASP A 79 -12.01 6.67 2.70
N ARG A 80 -10.89 6.88 3.41
CA ARG A 80 -9.84 7.79 2.97
C ARG A 80 -9.20 7.32 1.67
N LEU A 81 -8.88 6.03 1.56
CA LEU A 81 -8.36 5.46 0.32
C LEU A 81 -9.33 5.68 -0.85
N ALA A 82 -10.62 5.40 -0.67
CA ALA A 82 -11.63 5.62 -1.70
C ALA A 82 -11.68 7.08 -2.16
N ALA A 83 -11.58 8.03 -1.23
CA ALA A 83 -11.60 9.45 -1.54
C ALA A 83 -10.32 9.93 -2.26
N GLU A 84 -9.15 9.42 -1.86
CA GLU A 84 -7.86 9.84 -2.42
C GLU A 84 -7.40 9.00 -3.63
N LEU A 85 -8.07 7.89 -3.95
CA LEU A 85 -7.67 6.98 -5.01
C LEU A 85 -7.45 7.66 -6.38
N PRO A 86 -8.33 8.56 -6.86
CA PRO A 86 -8.08 9.23 -8.14
C PRO A 86 -6.78 10.06 -8.16
N ALA A 87 -6.43 10.69 -7.03
CA ALA A 87 -5.19 11.45 -6.89
C ALA A 87 -3.97 10.52 -6.85
N MET A 88 -4.05 9.40 -6.11
CA MET A 88 -2.97 8.40 -6.05
C MET A 88 -2.69 7.77 -7.41
N LEU A 89 -3.72 7.46 -8.19
CA LEU A 89 -3.57 6.96 -9.56
C LEU A 89 -2.93 8.01 -10.50
N ALA A 90 -3.21 9.29 -10.30
CA ALA A 90 -2.56 10.38 -11.04
C ALA A 90 -1.08 10.53 -10.62
N GLU A 91 -0.76 10.35 -9.34
CA GLU A 91 0.61 10.31 -8.83
C GLU A 91 1.40 9.16 -9.47
N HIS A 92 0.83 7.96 -9.58
CA HIS A 92 1.46 6.81 -10.25
C HIS A 92 1.83 7.14 -11.71
N LYS A 93 0.96 7.79 -12.47
CA LYS A 93 1.28 8.20 -13.85
C LYS A 93 2.50 9.12 -13.90
N THR A 94 2.59 10.06 -12.95
CA THR A 94 3.72 10.98 -12.85
C THR A 94 5.01 10.26 -12.45
N ILE A 95 4.91 9.32 -11.50
CA ILE A 95 6.02 8.48 -11.04
C ILE A 95 6.52 7.58 -12.17
N VAL A 96 5.63 6.91 -12.89
CA VAL A 96 5.97 6.06 -14.04
C VAL A 96 6.73 6.88 -15.11
N GLY A 97 6.26 8.08 -15.44
CA GLY A 97 7.00 8.96 -16.37
C GLY A 97 8.39 9.38 -15.87
N ALA A 98 8.58 9.51 -14.56
CA ALA A 98 9.91 9.75 -13.99
C ALA A 98 10.79 8.48 -14.02
N LEU A 99 10.21 7.30 -13.79
CA LEU A 99 10.90 6.01 -13.87
C LEU A 99 11.34 5.67 -15.30
N GLU A 100 10.55 6.01 -16.29
CA GLU A 100 10.93 5.86 -17.71
C GLU A 100 12.17 6.71 -18.03
N ARG A 101 12.19 7.98 -17.58
CA ARG A 101 13.37 8.85 -17.73
C ARG A 101 14.59 8.31 -16.99
N LEU A 102 14.41 7.77 -15.77
CA LEU A 102 15.46 7.11 -15.02
C LEU A 102 16.02 5.89 -15.77
N ALA A 103 15.14 5.05 -16.32
CA ALA A 103 15.54 3.88 -17.09
C ALA A 103 16.34 4.27 -18.34
N ASP A 104 15.93 5.35 -19.03
CA ASP A 104 16.64 5.85 -20.21
C ASP A 104 18.02 6.41 -19.85
N ALA A 105 18.13 7.18 -18.78
CA ALA A 105 19.42 7.66 -18.27
C ALA A 105 20.34 6.47 -17.87
N ALA A 106 19.76 5.47 -17.20
CA ALA A 106 20.49 4.28 -16.79
C ALA A 106 20.99 3.44 -17.97
N ARG A 107 20.19 3.30 -19.04
CA ARG A 107 20.63 2.63 -20.28
C ARG A 107 21.83 3.34 -20.91
N ARG A 108 21.77 4.67 -21.02
CA ARG A 108 22.91 5.47 -21.55
C ARG A 108 24.15 5.36 -20.67
N GLY A 109 23.96 5.28 -19.35
CA GLY A 109 25.04 5.16 -18.38
C GLY A 109 25.55 3.72 -18.15
N GLY A 110 25.01 2.70 -18.86
CA GLY A 110 25.40 1.31 -18.66
C GLY A 110 25.00 0.72 -17.30
N ARG A 111 23.98 1.28 -16.63
CA ARG A 111 23.50 0.87 -15.31
C ARG A 111 22.29 -0.04 -15.44
N GLY A 112 22.53 -1.28 -15.85
CA GLY A 112 21.50 -2.32 -16.00
C GLY A 112 20.73 -2.60 -14.68
N ASP A 113 21.38 -2.51 -13.55
CA ASP A 113 20.80 -2.63 -12.21
C ASP A 113 19.71 -1.57 -11.95
N VAL A 114 19.94 -0.33 -12.37
CA VAL A 114 18.97 0.77 -12.23
C VAL A 114 17.82 0.63 -13.23
N VAL A 115 18.09 0.12 -14.43
CA VAL A 115 17.03 -0.21 -15.41
C VAL A 115 16.08 -1.25 -14.83
N GLU A 116 16.62 -2.30 -14.22
CA GLU A 116 15.82 -3.37 -13.60
C GLU A 116 15.01 -2.84 -12.40
N PHE A 117 15.62 -2.02 -11.56
CA PHE A 117 14.91 -1.34 -10.48
C PHE A 117 13.73 -0.51 -11.00
N ALA A 118 13.92 0.30 -12.03
CA ALA A 118 12.85 1.12 -12.59
C ALA A 118 11.68 0.26 -13.10
N ARG A 119 11.99 -0.87 -13.77
CA ARG A 119 10.97 -1.83 -14.22
C ARG A 119 10.23 -2.48 -13.05
N LYS A 120 10.96 -2.88 -12.00
CA LYS A 120 10.37 -3.47 -10.79
C LYS A 120 9.41 -2.50 -10.12
N LEU A 121 9.79 -1.23 -9.97
CA LEU A 121 8.94 -0.22 -9.35
C LEU A 121 7.72 0.12 -10.20
N MET A 122 7.83 0.15 -11.52
CA MET A 122 6.66 0.31 -12.41
C MET A 122 5.67 -0.87 -12.28
N LEU A 123 6.18 -2.12 -12.19
CA LEU A 123 5.34 -3.29 -11.97
C LEU A 123 4.68 -3.25 -10.58
N HIS A 124 5.41 -2.80 -9.56
CA HIS A 124 4.89 -2.62 -8.21
C HIS A 124 3.71 -1.65 -8.20
N ALA A 125 3.84 -0.46 -8.79
CA ALA A 125 2.76 0.51 -8.92
C ALA A 125 1.53 -0.08 -9.65
N GLN A 126 1.75 -0.86 -10.70
CA GLN A 126 0.66 -1.54 -11.41
C GLN A 126 -0.01 -2.60 -10.54
N THR A 127 0.74 -3.32 -9.70
CA THR A 127 0.19 -4.30 -8.76
C THR A 127 -0.65 -3.62 -7.67
N GLU A 128 -0.24 -2.46 -7.20
CA GLU A 128 -1.03 -1.66 -6.26
C GLU A 128 -2.36 -1.24 -6.87
N GLU A 129 -2.35 -0.68 -8.08
CA GLU A 129 -3.56 -0.24 -8.76
C GLU A 129 -4.55 -1.37 -9.05
N GLN A 130 -4.05 -2.53 -9.48
CA GLN A 130 -4.90 -3.61 -9.97
C GLN A 130 -5.26 -4.63 -8.89
N VAL A 131 -4.50 -4.73 -7.80
CA VAL A 131 -4.67 -5.76 -6.79
C VAL A 131 -4.77 -5.18 -5.38
N MET A 132 -3.79 -4.39 -4.94
CA MET A 132 -3.70 -4.02 -3.53
C MET A 132 -4.75 -2.99 -3.11
N TYR A 133 -4.94 -1.91 -3.88
CA TYR A 133 -5.96 -0.91 -3.57
C TYR A 133 -7.39 -1.47 -3.69
N PRO A 134 -7.74 -2.22 -4.75
CA PRO A 134 -9.02 -2.92 -4.80
C PRO A 134 -9.23 -3.88 -3.62
N ALA A 135 -8.22 -4.64 -3.21
CA ALA A 135 -8.31 -5.54 -2.06
C ALA A 135 -8.52 -4.77 -0.75
N ALA A 136 -7.82 -3.65 -0.54
CA ALA A 136 -8.01 -2.80 0.62
C ALA A 136 -9.44 -2.22 0.69
N LEU A 137 -10.00 -1.79 -0.44
CA LEU A 137 -11.38 -1.32 -0.52
C LEU A 137 -12.39 -2.43 -0.24
N LEU A 138 -12.13 -3.66 -0.72
CA LEU A 138 -12.95 -4.84 -0.42
C LEU A 138 -12.95 -5.16 1.07
N VAL A 139 -11.83 -5.02 1.77
CA VAL A 139 -11.76 -5.15 3.23
C VAL A 139 -12.78 -4.23 3.90
N GLY A 140 -12.80 -2.94 3.53
CA GLY A 140 -13.78 -1.99 4.06
C GLY A 140 -15.23 -2.39 3.77
N SER A 141 -15.49 -2.82 2.54
CA SER A 141 -16.83 -3.26 2.12
C SER A 141 -17.33 -4.45 2.95
N ILE A 142 -16.50 -5.49 3.11
CA ILE A 142 -16.85 -6.70 3.87
C ILE A 142 -17.10 -6.35 5.35
N VAL A 143 -16.20 -5.57 5.96
CA VAL A 143 -16.37 -5.17 7.37
C VAL A 143 -17.65 -4.35 7.56
N ARG A 144 -17.94 -3.40 6.70
CA ARG A 144 -19.13 -2.56 6.75
C ARG A 144 -20.41 -3.39 6.65
N GLN A 145 -20.49 -4.30 5.67
CA GLN A 145 -21.63 -5.18 5.47
C GLN A 145 -21.84 -6.09 6.66
N SER A 146 -20.81 -6.77 7.13
CA SER A 146 -20.90 -7.71 8.25
C SER A 146 -21.34 -7.03 9.56
N LEU A 147 -20.87 -5.80 9.81
CA LEU A 147 -21.28 -5.03 11.00
C LEU A 147 -22.73 -4.53 10.90
N ALA A 148 -23.21 -4.24 9.68
CA ALA A 148 -24.61 -3.84 9.47
C ALA A 148 -25.60 -5.01 9.63
N GLU A 149 -25.17 -6.24 9.31
CA GLU A 149 -25.97 -7.47 9.41
C GLU A 149 -25.93 -8.08 10.82
N ALA A 150 -25.03 -7.63 11.71
CA ALA A 150 -24.94 -8.12 13.08
C ALA A 150 -26.20 -7.71 13.87
N PRO A 151 -26.96 -8.66 14.46
CA PRO A 151 -28.16 -8.33 15.25
C PRO A 151 -27.77 -7.45 16.45
N PRO A 152 -28.57 -6.41 16.78
CA PRO A 152 -28.30 -5.57 17.94
C PRO A 152 -28.37 -6.39 19.22
N GLY A 153 -27.23 -6.54 19.92
CA GLY A 153 -27.16 -6.95 21.31
C GLY A 153 -27.26 -8.45 21.63
N ARG A 154 -26.16 -9.20 21.51
CA ARG A 154 -25.86 -10.21 22.51
C ARG A 154 -24.72 -9.72 23.40
N SER A 155 -25.10 -8.87 24.36
CA SER A 155 -24.33 -8.68 25.59
C SER A 155 -24.25 -10.07 26.26
N SER A 156 -23.06 -10.66 26.30
CA SER A 156 -22.79 -11.90 27.04
C SER A 156 -22.91 -11.59 28.54
N PHE A 157 -24.13 -11.69 29.07
CA PHE A 157 -24.30 -11.90 30.50
C PHE A 157 -23.82 -13.31 30.81
N ALA A 158 -22.58 -13.42 31.27
CA ALA A 158 -22.10 -14.59 31.98
C ALA A 158 -23.00 -14.75 33.21
N SER A 159 -23.94 -15.68 33.12
CA SER A 159 -24.70 -16.11 34.28
C SER A 159 -23.78 -16.83 35.23
N THR A 160 -23.41 -16.13 36.28
CA THR A 160 -22.83 -16.73 37.49
C THR A 160 -23.94 -17.54 38.15
N SER A 161 -24.00 -18.85 37.90
CA SER A 161 -24.85 -19.73 38.69
C SER A 161 -24.02 -20.33 39.79
N ARG A 162 -24.22 -19.81 40.99
CA ARG A 162 -23.83 -20.49 42.25
C ARG A 162 -24.76 -21.69 42.43
N ARG A 163 -24.20 -22.86 42.67
CA ARG A 163 -24.49 -23.76 43.76
C ARG A 163 -23.40 -24.84 43.88
#